data_a28123ed851439730c431a18e31d5d0e
#
_entry.id   a28123ed851439730c431a18e31d5d0e
#
_cell.length_a   1.000
_cell.length_b   1.000
_cell.length_c   1.000
_cell.angle_alpha   90.00
_cell.angle_beta   90.00
_cell.angle_gamma   90.00
#
_symmetry.space_group_name_H-M   'P 1'
#
loop_
_entity.id
_entity.type
_entity.pdbx_description
1 polymer ?
#
loop_
_entity_poly.entity_id
_entity_poly.type
_entity_poly.pdbx_seq_one_letter_code
_entity_poly.pdbx_strand_id
1 'polypeptide(L)'
;MKKLRILGEILRRTHADKIVLGFVAFVFIDALIIWLAEPDITRYGDSLWYCYVALATIGFGDIVAKTLIGRVCTVVLSLYATLVIAIVTGVVVNYYMQIIQLRQKETLTNLMDRLEQLPEMSTEELQEISDKVKHFRKS
;
A
#
# COMPACT_ATOMS: atom_id res chain seq x y z
N MET A 1 1.27 19.39 0.80
CA MET A 1 1.17 19.20 -0.67
C MET A 1 2.31 18.37 -1.28
N LYS A 2 3.59 18.50 -0.86
CA LYS A 2 4.72 17.68 -1.37
C LYS A 2 4.55 16.16 -1.16
N LYS A 3 3.97 15.72 -0.02
CA LYS A 3 3.78 14.29 0.30
C LYS A 3 2.79 13.57 -0.62
N LEU A 4 1.70 14.23 -1.02
CA LEU A 4 0.73 13.67 -1.97
C LEU A 4 1.31 13.55 -3.39
N ARG A 5 2.21 14.45 -3.75
CA ARG A 5 2.89 14.44 -5.06
C ARG A 5 3.87 13.27 -5.15
N ILE A 6 4.62 12.99 -4.08
CA ILE A 6 5.53 11.84 -3.98
C ILE A 6 4.74 10.52 -4.05
N LEU A 7 3.60 10.42 -3.35
CA LEU A 7 2.73 9.25 -3.44
C LEU A 7 2.23 9.03 -4.87
N GLY A 8 1.80 10.09 -5.55
CA GLY A 8 1.34 10.03 -6.94
C GLY A 8 2.45 9.63 -7.93
N GLU A 9 3.69 10.07 -7.71
CA GLU A 9 4.84 9.69 -8.54
C GLU A 9 5.22 8.20 -8.34
N ILE A 10 5.15 7.69 -7.11
CA ILE A 10 5.42 6.29 -6.81
C ILE A 10 4.33 5.39 -7.40
N LEU A 11 3.05 5.75 -7.22
CA LEU A 11 1.94 5.01 -7.85
C LEU A 11 2.08 4.96 -9.38
N ARG A 12 2.45 6.07 -10.02
CA ARG A 12 2.67 6.11 -11.48
C ARG A 12 3.89 5.31 -11.94
N ARG A 13 4.99 5.30 -11.18
CA ARG A 13 6.19 4.52 -11.52
C ARG A 13 5.97 3.01 -11.43
N THR A 14 5.16 2.55 -10.49
CA THR A 14 4.87 1.12 -10.27
C THR A 14 3.68 0.62 -11.10
N HIS A 15 3.04 1.47 -11.92
CA HIS A 15 1.78 1.16 -12.62
C HIS A 15 0.67 0.62 -11.70
N ALA A 16 0.80 0.85 -10.39
CA ALA A 16 -0.15 0.39 -9.38
C ALA A 16 -1.55 1.01 -9.58
N ASP A 17 -1.61 2.23 -10.10
CA ASP A 17 -2.83 2.91 -10.52
C ASP A 17 -3.63 2.10 -11.55
N LYS A 18 -2.93 1.56 -12.57
CA LYS A 18 -3.55 0.73 -13.62
C LYS A 18 -3.99 -0.62 -13.08
N ILE A 19 -3.19 -1.23 -12.19
CA ILE A 19 -3.51 -2.51 -11.56
C ILE A 19 -4.77 -2.36 -10.70
N VAL A 20 -4.86 -1.32 -9.86
CA VAL A 20 -6.03 -1.06 -9.01
C VAL A 20 -7.26 -0.75 -9.87
N LEU A 21 -7.13 0.08 -10.90
CA LEU A 21 -8.24 0.38 -11.81
C LEU A 21 -8.72 -0.87 -12.55
N GLY A 22 -7.79 -1.68 -13.06
CA GLY A 22 -8.08 -2.95 -13.69
C GLY A 22 -8.78 -3.93 -12.75
N PHE A 23 -8.35 -3.96 -11.48
CA PHE A 23 -8.99 -4.78 -10.45
C PHE A 23 -10.42 -4.34 -10.16
N VAL A 24 -10.67 -3.04 -10.02
CA VAL A 24 -12.03 -2.51 -9.82
C VAL A 24 -12.92 -2.88 -11.01
N ALA A 25 -12.45 -2.70 -12.25
CA ALA A 25 -13.21 -3.11 -13.43
C ALA A 25 -13.47 -4.63 -13.45
N PHE A 26 -12.48 -5.44 -13.07
CA PHE A 26 -12.62 -6.89 -12.95
C PHE A 26 -13.70 -7.28 -11.94
N VAL A 27 -13.76 -6.66 -10.75
CA VAL A 27 -14.79 -6.92 -9.73
C VAL A 27 -16.20 -6.67 -10.29
N PHE A 28 -16.39 -5.59 -11.06
CA PHE A 28 -17.70 -5.30 -11.68
C PHE A 28 -18.08 -6.33 -12.75
N ILE A 29 -17.09 -6.78 -13.53
CA ILE A 29 -17.32 -7.81 -14.56
C ILE A 29 -17.62 -9.16 -13.91
N ASP A 30 -16.85 -9.55 -12.89
CA ASP A 30 -17.05 -10.80 -12.17
C ASP A 30 -18.42 -10.84 -11.47
N ALA A 31 -18.81 -9.73 -10.82
CA ALA A 31 -20.14 -9.59 -10.26
C ALA A 31 -21.25 -9.72 -11.30
N LEU A 32 -21.05 -9.24 -12.53
CA LEU A 32 -22.01 -9.40 -13.62
C LEU A 32 -22.14 -10.87 -14.02
N ILE A 33 -21.02 -11.59 -14.14
CA ILE A 33 -21.00 -13.01 -14.48
C ILE A 33 -21.71 -13.84 -13.40
N ILE A 34 -21.41 -13.56 -12.12
CA ILE A 34 -22.04 -14.25 -10.98
C ILE A 34 -23.53 -13.97 -10.96
N TRP A 35 -23.97 -12.73 -11.17
CA TRP A 35 -25.39 -12.37 -11.23
C TRP A 35 -26.14 -13.13 -12.32
N LEU A 36 -25.52 -13.33 -13.49
CA LEU A 36 -26.12 -14.07 -14.59
C LEU A 36 -26.10 -15.60 -14.38
N ALA A 37 -25.11 -16.10 -13.63
CA ALA A 37 -24.89 -17.52 -13.41
C ALA A 37 -25.65 -18.09 -12.19
N GLU A 38 -25.99 -17.21 -11.20
CA GLU A 38 -26.63 -17.62 -9.95
C GLU A 38 -28.11 -17.28 -9.95
N PRO A 39 -29.02 -18.28 -10.06
CA PRO A 39 -30.47 -18.05 -10.11
C PRO A 39 -31.00 -17.41 -8.79
N ASP A 40 -30.33 -17.67 -7.66
CA ASP A 40 -30.76 -17.18 -6.36
C ASP A 40 -30.38 -15.69 -6.13
N ILE A 41 -29.52 -15.13 -6.96
CA ILE A 41 -29.10 -13.73 -6.90
C ILE A 41 -29.93 -12.91 -7.86
N THR A 42 -31.02 -12.30 -7.36
CA THR A 42 -31.99 -11.59 -8.20
C THR A 42 -31.57 -10.18 -8.60
N ARG A 43 -30.66 -9.56 -7.83
CA ARG A 43 -30.21 -8.18 -8.06
C ARG A 43 -28.70 -8.13 -8.27
N TYR A 44 -28.26 -7.34 -9.23
CA TYR A 44 -26.84 -7.11 -9.47
C TYR A 44 -26.12 -6.53 -8.24
N GLY A 45 -26.82 -5.68 -7.42
CA GLY A 45 -26.29 -5.18 -6.17
C GLY A 45 -25.93 -6.26 -5.14
N ASP A 46 -26.72 -7.34 -5.10
CA ASP A 46 -26.48 -8.48 -4.21
C ASP A 46 -25.22 -9.27 -4.66
N SER A 47 -25.03 -9.37 -5.96
CA SER A 47 -23.80 -9.95 -6.52
C SER A 47 -22.55 -9.11 -6.23
N LEU A 48 -22.65 -7.78 -6.35
CA LEU A 48 -21.58 -6.88 -5.95
C LEU A 48 -21.26 -6.99 -4.45
N TRP A 49 -22.28 -7.08 -3.61
CA TRP A 49 -22.13 -7.32 -2.18
C TRP A 49 -21.41 -8.63 -1.91
N TYR A 50 -21.82 -9.70 -2.57
CA TYR A 50 -21.17 -11.01 -2.48
C TYR A 50 -19.68 -10.93 -2.87
N CYS A 51 -19.35 -10.30 -4.00
CA CYS A 51 -17.97 -10.11 -4.44
C CYS A 51 -17.16 -9.31 -3.39
N TYR A 52 -17.73 -8.22 -2.83
CA TYR A 52 -17.10 -7.45 -1.79
C TYR A 52 -16.80 -8.29 -0.54
N VAL A 53 -17.79 -9.05 -0.06
CA VAL A 53 -17.64 -9.91 1.13
C VAL A 53 -16.61 -11.02 0.90
N ALA A 54 -16.55 -11.57 -0.32
CA ALA A 54 -15.57 -12.58 -0.71
C ALA A 54 -14.15 -12.00 -0.80
N LEU A 55 -13.96 -10.87 -1.50
CA LEU A 55 -12.64 -10.25 -1.66
C LEU A 55 -12.08 -9.68 -0.35
N ALA A 56 -12.96 -9.21 0.54
CA ALA A 56 -12.60 -8.73 1.87
C ALA A 56 -12.35 -9.87 2.87
N THR A 57 -12.53 -11.12 2.45
CA THR A 57 -12.40 -12.33 3.29
C THR A 57 -13.29 -12.35 4.53
N ILE A 58 -14.41 -11.61 4.51
CA ILE A 58 -15.35 -11.51 5.63
C ILE A 58 -16.21 -12.78 5.73
N GLY A 59 -16.82 -13.21 4.61
CA GLY A 59 -17.57 -14.47 4.51
C GLY A 59 -18.81 -14.54 5.42
N PHE A 60 -19.70 -13.55 5.38
CA PHE A 60 -20.94 -13.56 6.19
C PHE A 60 -21.83 -14.79 5.91
N GLY A 61 -21.76 -15.38 4.70
CA GLY A 61 -22.56 -16.54 4.35
C GLY A 61 -24.03 -16.24 4.08
N ASP A 62 -24.41 -14.97 4.00
CA ASP A 62 -25.75 -14.50 3.65
C ASP A 62 -26.10 -14.76 2.18
N ILE A 63 -25.13 -14.60 1.30
CA ILE A 63 -25.19 -14.95 -0.11
C ILE A 63 -24.02 -15.88 -0.42
N VAL A 64 -24.29 -16.98 -1.12
CA VAL A 64 -23.28 -17.98 -1.49
C VAL A 64 -23.44 -18.45 -2.93
N ALA A 65 -22.33 -18.59 -3.64
CA ALA A 65 -22.33 -19.19 -4.98
C ALA A 65 -22.61 -20.70 -4.92
N LYS A 66 -23.67 -21.14 -5.57
CA LYS A 66 -24.08 -22.55 -5.65
C LYS A 66 -23.65 -23.19 -6.96
N THR A 67 -23.65 -22.43 -8.05
CA THR A 67 -23.30 -22.94 -9.38
C THR A 67 -21.79 -23.15 -9.51
N LEU A 68 -21.38 -24.02 -10.42
CA LEU A 68 -19.96 -24.23 -10.71
C LEU A 68 -19.31 -22.96 -11.24
N ILE A 69 -20.01 -22.22 -12.11
CA ILE A 69 -19.53 -20.99 -12.69
C ILE A 69 -19.28 -19.95 -11.57
N GLY A 70 -20.26 -19.70 -10.70
CA GLY A 70 -20.14 -18.76 -9.58
C GLY A 70 -18.97 -19.13 -8.65
N ARG A 71 -18.78 -20.43 -8.35
CA ARG A 71 -17.65 -20.89 -7.53
C ARG A 71 -16.30 -20.65 -8.19
N VAL A 72 -16.17 -20.92 -9.48
CA VAL A 72 -14.93 -20.66 -10.24
C VAL A 72 -14.64 -19.16 -10.27
N CYS A 73 -15.62 -18.32 -10.56
CA CYS A 73 -15.50 -16.87 -10.51
C CYS A 73 -15.03 -16.40 -9.14
N THR A 74 -15.63 -16.89 -8.05
CA THR A 74 -15.22 -16.54 -6.67
C THR A 74 -13.77 -16.92 -6.38
N VAL A 75 -13.30 -18.09 -6.83
CA VAL A 75 -11.92 -18.52 -6.66
C VAL A 75 -10.96 -17.59 -7.40
N VAL A 76 -11.27 -17.26 -8.67
CA VAL A 76 -10.44 -16.34 -9.47
C VAL A 76 -10.42 -14.95 -8.85
N LEU A 77 -11.59 -14.44 -8.41
CA LEU A 77 -11.71 -13.17 -7.70
C LEU A 77 -10.81 -13.13 -6.45
N SER A 78 -10.89 -14.17 -5.61
CA SER A 78 -10.14 -14.24 -4.35
C SER A 78 -8.64 -14.30 -4.57
N LEU A 79 -8.17 -15.07 -5.55
CA LEU A 79 -6.75 -15.13 -5.92
C LEU A 79 -6.26 -13.79 -6.44
N TYR A 80 -7.02 -13.14 -7.32
CA TYR A 80 -6.65 -11.84 -7.87
C TYR A 80 -6.68 -10.75 -6.81
N ALA A 81 -7.68 -10.74 -5.92
CA ALA A 81 -7.75 -9.82 -4.79
C ALA A 81 -6.53 -9.93 -3.88
N THR A 82 -6.12 -11.14 -3.54
CA THR A 82 -4.93 -11.39 -2.69
C THR A 82 -3.66 -10.82 -3.31
N LEU A 83 -3.47 -11.01 -4.62
CA LEU A 83 -2.33 -10.43 -5.36
C LEU A 83 -2.35 -8.90 -5.36
N VAL A 84 -3.51 -8.29 -5.60
CA VAL A 84 -3.65 -6.84 -5.62
C VAL A 84 -3.39 -6.24 -4.23
N ILE A 85 -3.92 -6.85 -3.16
CA ILE A 85 -3.67 -6.43 -1.78
C ILE A 85 -2.18 -6.49 -1.46
N ALA A 86 -1.48 -7.56 -1.85
CA ALA A 86 -0.05 -7.69 -1.64
C ALA A 86 0.75 -6.58 -2.36
N ILE A 87 0.40 -6.26 -3.61
CA ILE A 87 1.05 -5.19 -4.39
C ILE A 87 0.80 -3.83 -3.74
N VAL A 88 -0.44 -3.52 -3.36
CA VAL A 88 -0.79 -2.24 -2.71
C VAL A 88 -0.05 -2.09 -1.38
N THR A 89 -0.01 -3.14 -0.58
CA THR A 89 0.74 -3.15 0.69
C THR A 89 2.22 -2.90 0.45
N GLY A 90 2.82 -3.56 -0.55
CA GLY A 90 4.22 -3.35 -0.93
C GLY A 90 4.53 -1.90 -1.35
N VAL A 91 3.63 -1.27 -2.10
CA VAL A 91 3.76 0.14 -2.50
C VAL A 91 3.71 1.07 -1.28
N VAL A 92 2.79 0.83 -0.34
CA VAL A 92 2.67 1.60 0.90
C VAL A 92 3.93 1.47 1.75
N VAL A 93 4.42 0.25 1.96
CA VAL A 93 5.67 0.00 2.72
C VAL A 93 6.86 0.72 2.06
N ASN A 94 7.00 0.60 0.74
CA ASN A 94 8.08 1.27 0.00
C ASN A 94 8.02 2.80 0.16
N TYR A 95 6.81 3.38 0.13
CA TYR A 95 6.62 4.82 0.39
C TYR A 95 7.13 5.23 1.78
N TYR A 96 6.77 4.46 2.82
CA TYR A 96 7.24 4.72 4.18
C TYR A 96 8.77 4.60 4.29
N MET A 97 9.36 3.58 3.69
CA MET A 97 10.80 3.39 3.68
C MET A 97 11.55 4.54 3.01
N GLN A 98 11.04 5.06 1.89
CA GLN A 98 11.63 6.23 1.23
C GLN A 98 11.59 7.48 2.11
N ILE A 99 10.49 7.73 2.83
CA ILE A 99 10.38 8.87 3.75
C ILE A 99 11.42 8.75 4.88
N ILE A 100 11.57 7.55 5.45
CA ILE A 100 12.55 7.29 6.51
C ILE A 100 13.98 7.54 6.00
N GLN A 101 14.31 7.00 4.82
CA GLN A 101 15.63 7.17 4.21
C GLN A 101 15.95 8.65 3.92
N LEU A 102 14.98 9.41 3.44
CA LEU A 102 15.18 10.86 3.21
C LEU A 102 15.48 11.60 4.51
N ARG A 103 14.79 11.29 5.60
CA ARG A 103 15.06 11.88 6.91
C ARG A 103 16.45 11.52 7.45
N GLN A 104 16.86 10.25 7.31
CA GLN A 104 18.19 9.81 7.73
C GLN A 104 19.30 10.49 6.93
N LYS A 105 19.11 10.63 5.61
CA LYS A 105 20.08 11.31 4.73
C LYS A 105 20.24 12.80 5.09
N GLU A 106 19.14 13.50 5.38
CA GLU A 106 19.15 14.89 5.79
C GLU A 106 19.90 15.09 7.11
N THR A 107 19.69 14.17 8.08
CA THR A 107 20.40 14.19 9.36
C THR A 107 21.91 13.92 9.18
N LEU A 108 22.28 12.96 8.34
CA LEU A 108 23.68 12.63 8.05
C LEU A 108 24.38 13.77 7.30
N THR A 109 23.72 14.39 6.31
CA THR A 109 24.28 15.54 5.58
C THR A 109 24.55 16.72 6.54
N ASN A 110 23.57 17.06 7.39
CA ASN A 110 23.76 18.11 8.39
C ASN A 110 24.89 17.80 9.39
N LEU A 111 25.11 16.53 9.71
CA LEU A 111 26.21 16.12 10.58
C LEU A 111 27.55 16.21 9.85
N MET A 112 27.63 15.80 8.58
CA MET A 112 28.82 15.90 7.74
C MET A 112 29.23 17.35 7.50
N ASP A 113 28.27 18.24 7.19
CA ASP A 113 28.53 19.68 7.01
C ASP A 113 29.11 20.31 8.26
N ARG A 114 28.62 19.89 9.45
CA ARG A 114 29.19 20.33 10.73
C ARG A 114 30.60 19.77 11.02
N LEU A 115 30.84 18.51 10.59
CA LEU A 115 32.17 17.90 10.73
C LEU A 115 33.21 18.56 9.81
N GLU A 116 32.80 19.00 8.62
CA GLU A 116 33.67 19.71 7.67
C GLU A 116 34.08 21.11 8.22
N GLN A 117 33.24 21.72 9.05
CA GLN A 117 33.48 23.02 9.72
C GLN A 117 34.22 22.88 11.04
N LEU A 118 34.60 21.67 11.48
CA LEU A 118 35.32 21.40 12.74
C LEU A 118 36.55 22.31 12.99
N PRO A 119 37.37 22.64 11.97
CA PRO A 119 38.54 23.51 12.17
C PRO A 119 38.21 24.95 12.59
N GLU A 120 36.97 25.40 12.31
CA GLU A 120 36.51 26.75 12.56
C GLU A 120 35.56 26.86 13.79
N MET A 121 35.24 25.70 14.41
CA MET A 121 34.27 25.62 15.52
C MET A 121 34.88 25.90 16.88
N SER A 122 34.09 26.55 17.73
CA SER A 122 34.47 26.80 19.12
C SER A 122 34.44 25.51 19.96
N THR A 123 35.14 25.51 21.11
CA THR A 123 35.19 24.36 22.03
C THR A 123 33.79 23.97 22.56
N GLU A 124 32.87 24.93 22.68
CA GLU A 124 31.50 24.73 23.14
C GLU A 124 30.64 24.02 22.09
N GLU A 125 30.77 24.35 20.80
CA GLU A 125 30.09 23.70 19.69
C GLU A 125 30.58 22.27 19.49
N LEU A 126 31.87 22.00 19.70
CA LEU A 126 32.46 20.64 19.69
C LEU A 126 31.86 19.75 20.80
N GLN A 127 31.63 20.32 22.00
CA GLN A 127 30.98 19.57 23.07
C GLN A 127 29.52 19.24 22.74
N GLU A 128 28.76 20.16 22.15
CA GLU A 128 27.38 19.92 21.73
C GLU A 128 27.27 18.78 20.69
N ILE A 129 28.18 18.73 19.71
CA ILE A 129 28.25 17.65 18.72
C ILE A 129 28.60 16.32 19.39
N SER A 130 29.59 16.34 20.30
CA SER A 130 29.99 15.12 21.05
C SER A 130 28.82 14.52 21.83
N ASP A 131 28.01 15.35 22.48
CA ASP A 131 26.87 14.90 23.27
C ASP A 131 25.72 14.41 22.38
N LYS A 132 25.49 15.05 21.24
CA LYS A 132 24.53 14.55 20.22
C LYS A 132 24.95 13.17 19.69
N VAL A 133 26.20 12.97 19.35
CA VAL A 133 26.73 11.67 18.87
C VAL A 133 26.63 10.60 19.95
N LYS A 134 26.90 10.92 21.23
CA LYS A 134 26.69 9.98 22.35
C LYS A 134 25.24 9.59 22.54
N HIS A 135 24.31 10.52 22.34
CA HIS A 135 22.87 10.24 22.45
C HIS A 135 22.41 9.32 21.30
N PHE A 136 22.88 9.53 20.07
CA PHE A 136 22.58 8.65 18.93
C PHE A 136 23.08 7.21 19.12
N ARG A 137 24.22 7.05 19.78
CA ARG A 137 24.79 5.70 20.05
C ARG A 137 24.03 4.91 21.12
N LYS A 138 23.23 5.57 21.96
CA LYS A 138 22.46 4.94 23.06
C LYS A 138 21.02 4.63 22.68
N SER A 139 20.51 5.11 21.55
CA SER A 139 19.17 4.87 21.01
C SER A 139 19.17 3.76 19.97
#